data_06b25c6592060dc17a1ceb29ef0d466e
#
_entry.id   06b25c6592060dc17a1ceb29ef0d466e
#
_cell.length_a   1.000
_cell.length_b   1.000
_cell.length_c   1.000
_cell.angle_alpha   90.00
_cell.angle_beta   90.00
_cell.angle_gamma   90.00
#
_symmetry.space_group_name_H-M   'P 1'
#
loop_
_entity.id
_entity.type
_entity.pdbx_description
1 polymer ?
#
loop_
_entity_poly.entity_id
_entity_poly.type
_entity_poly.pdbx_seq_one_letter_code
_entity_poly.pdbx_strand_id
1 'polypeptide(L)'
;MSRIHDALKRAEQERATSMGTHVEPSFDQPELRNPELRNEVSTELPRETMPSMSSTSAATMPAMGSGLTYESLLTRCPQTEWTPDPRTMLFFGEDETRVGAEEFRTLRTRLYQIREKMPLKRLLVTSALPKEGKSFVAANLAQVLVRQHGRRALVIDADLRNPGMHRHFGAPQTPGLADYLLGECDEFAAIQRGPMENLFFLPAGRVVASAPELLSNGRLKLFLQRVEALFDWIILDTSPVIPVSDATLVANSCDGILMVVRSNATPSDLARRAREEFPDKLLLGVVLNGTSSAALARSKYYYGAAVSTQV
;
A
#
# COMPACT_ATOMS: atom_id res chain seq x y z
N MET A 1 -8.44 -40.54 -27.21
CA MET A 1 -9.07 -39.20 -27.23
C MET A 1 -9.51 -38.87 -25.80
N SER A 2 -9.18 -37.70 -25.34
CA SER A 2 -9.01 -37.39 -23.93
C SER A 2 -10.32 -37.01 -23.25
N ARG A 3 -10.60 -37.56 -22.07
CA ARG A 3 -11.75 -37.28 -21.19
C ARG A 3 -11.95 -35.79 -20.88
N ILE A 4 -10.92 -34.96 -21.14
CA ILE A 4 -10.93 -33.50 -20.97
C ILE A 4 -11.75 -32.83 -22.10
N HIS A 5 -11.70 -33.34 -23.31
CA HIS A 5 -12.44 -32.77 -24.46
C HIS A 5 -13.96 -32.99 -24.31
N ASP A 6 -14.36 -34.14 -23.73
CA ASP A 6 -15.77 -34.46 -23.50
C ASP A 6 -16.36 -33.65 -22.33
N ALA A 7 -15.53 -33.28 -21.32
CA ALA A 7 -15.93 -32.41 -20.21
C ALA A 7 -16.11 -30.97 -20.64
N LEU A 8 -15.24 -30.44 -21.52
CA LEU A 8 -15.36 -29.10 -22.09
C LEU A 8 -16.62 -28.96 -22.95
N LYS A 9 -16.92 -29.94 -23.75
CA LYS A 9 -18.11 -29.94 -24.64
C LYS A 9 -19.42 -29.99 -23.86
N ARG A 10 -19.44 -30.67 -22.69
CA ARG A 10 -20.61 -30.68 -21.78
C ARG A 10 -20.79 -29.30 -21.10
N ALA A 11 -19.72 -28.68 -20.66
CA ALA A 11 -19.78 -27.36 -20.03
C ALA A 11 -20.23 -26.25 -21.01
N GLU A 12 -19.89 -26.34 -22.30
CA GLU A 12 -20.38 -25.43 -23.34
C GLU A 12 -21.86 -25.67 -23.65
N GLN A 13 -22.34 -26.89 -23.64
CA GLN A 13 -23.78 -27.22 -23.83
C GLN A 13 -24.64 -26.76 -22.65
N GLU A 14 -24.17 -26.87 -21.42
CA GLU A 14 -24.88 -26.38 -20.23
C GLU A 14 -24.97 -24.85 -20.19
N ARG A 15 -23.95 -24.13 -20.69
CA ARG A 15 -24.02 -22.68 -20.85
C ARG A 15 -25.00 -22.22 -21.92
N ALA A 16 -25.11 -22.95 -23.03
CA ALA A 16 -26.06 -22.65 -24.11
C ALA A 16 -27.53 -22.85 -23.71
N THR A 17 -27.81 -23.79 -22.80
CA THR A 17 -29.17 -24.05 -22.29
C THR A 17 -29.59 -23.10 -21.17
N SER A 18 -28.66 -22.44 -20.47
CA SER A 18 -29.00 -21.49 -19.41
C SER A 18 -29.22 -20.02 -19.92
N MET A 19 -28.97 -19.74 -21.20
CA MET A 19 -29.22 -18.43 -21.82
C MET A 19 -30.63 -18.29 -22.45
N GLY A 20 -31.54 -19.24 -22.26
CA GLY A 20 -32.82 -19.30 -22.93
C GLY A 20 -34.06 -18.91 -22.15
N THR A 21 -33.98 -18.24 -21.00
CA THR A 21 -35.16 -17.77 -20.27
C THR A 21 -34.88 -16.49 -19.49
N HIS A 22 -34.84 -15.36 -20.18
CA HIS A 22 -35.08 -14.08 -19.56
C HIS A 22 -36.37 -13.47 -20.12
N VAL A 23 -37.43 -13.55 -19.32
CA VAL A 23 -38.67 -12.80 -19.48
C VAL A 23 -38.43 -11.42 -18.87
N GLU A 24 -38.49 -10.38 -19.69
CA GLU A 24 -38.50 -9.00 -19.22
C GLU A 24 -39.86 -8.68 -18.56
N PRO A 25 -39.89 -8.06 -17.37
CA PRO A 25 -41.11 -7.46 -16.85
C PRO A 25 -41.29 -6.06 -17.46
N SER A 26 -42.36 -5.90 -18.24
CA SER A 26 -42.83 -4.61 -18.71
C SER A 26 -43.35 -3.77 -17.53
N PHE A 27 -42.75 -2.61 -17.30
CA PHE A 27 -43.32 -1.58 -16.44
C PHE A 27 -44.21 -0.65 -17.29
N ASP A 28 -45.53 -0.74 -17.08
CA ASP A 28 -46.50 0.21 -17.52
C ASP A 28 -46.27 1.57 -16.85
N GLN A 29 -46.11 2.61 -17.67
CA GLN A 29 -46.16 4.00 -17.22
C GLN A 29 -47.62 4.48 -17.34
N PRO A 30 -48.23 5.09 -16.31
CA PRO A 30 -49.45 5.82 -16.48
C PRO A 30 -49.20 7.23 -17.02
N GLU A 31 -49.75 7.49 -18.20
CA GLU A 31 -49.90 8.83 -18.75
C GLU A 31 -50.78 9.69 -17.82
N LEU A 32 -50.27 10.83 -17.39
CA LEU A 32 -51.06 11.92 -16.86
C LEU A 32 -51.05 13.09 -17.84
N ARG A 33 -52.09 13.13 -18.67
CA ARG A 33 -52.57 14.35 -19.33
C ARG A 33 -53.19 15.23 -18.26
N ASN A 34 -52.81 16.50 -18.23
CA ASN A 34 -53.75 17.55 -18.01
C ASN A 34 -53.19 18.91 -18.47
N PRO A 35 -53.92 19.66 -19.29
CA PRO A 35 -53.59 21.03 -19.65
C PRO A 35 -54.39 22.02 -18.84
N GLU A 36 -53.86 23.26 -18.77
CA GLU A 36 -54.51 24.52 -18.46
C GLU A 36 -54.81 24.85 -17.00
N LEU A 37 -54.05 25.86 -16.53
CA LEU A 37 -54.67 27.11 -16.04
C LEU A 37 -53.56 28.18 -15.87
N ARG A 38 -53.62 29.17 -16.77
CA ARG A 38 -53.03 30.49 -16.58
C ARG A 38 -53.73 31.17 -15.42
N ASN A 39 -52.96 31.75 -14.50
CA ASN A 39 -53.36 33.02 -13.87
C ASN A 39 -52.11 33.72 -13.32
N GLU A 40 -51.92 34.91 -13.83
CA GLU A 40 -51.00 35.94 -13.38
C GLU A 40 -51.44 36.43 -11.99
N VAL A 41 -50.50 36.43 -11.04
CA VAL A 41 -50.58 37.35 -9.90
C VAL A 41 -49.18 37.87 -9.62
N SER A 42 -48.96 39.10 -10.02
CA SER A 42 -47.83 39.91 -9.55
C SER A 42 -48.02 40.20 -8.06
N THR A 43 -47.07 39.80 -7.24
CA THR A 43 -46.98 40.30 -5.88
C THR A 43 -45.51 40.66 -5.59
N GLU A 44 -45.31 41.97 -5.49
CA GLU A 44 -44.04 42.56 -5.05
C GLU A 44 -43.71 42.09 -3.63
N LEU A 45 -42.51 41.56 -3.45
CA LEU A 45 -41.92 41.29 -2.14
C LEU A 45 -41.05 42.48 -1.71
N PRO A 46 -41.13 42.92 -0.45
CA PRO A 46 -40.35 44.04 0.04
C PRO A 46 -38.86 43.72 0.09
N ARG A 47 -38.02 44.66 -0.32
CA ARG A 47 -36.56 44.63 -0.14
C ARG A 47 -36.26 44.80 1.35
N GLU A 48 -35.93 43.73 2.03
CA GLU A 48 -35.24 43.80 3.31
C GLU A 48 -33.74 44.07 3.09
N THR A 49 -33.29 45.16 3.65
CA THR A 49 -31.88 45.56 3.72
C THR A 49 -31.13 44.61 4.61
N MET A 50 -30.22 43.81 4.04
CA MET A 50 -29.26 43.01 4.79
C MET A 50 -28.24 43.93 5.47
N PRO A 51 -27.95 43.70 6.76
CA PRO A 51 -26.87 44.39 7.42
C PRO A 51 -25.51 43.87 6.86
N SER A 52 -24.63 44.80 6.55
CA SER A 52 -23.24 44.56 6.16
C SER A 52 -22.52 43.75 7.26
N MET A 53 -22.33 42.45 7.08
CA MET A 53 -21.44 41.71 7.93
C MET A 53 -20.01 42.05 7.56
N SER A 54 -19.37 42.73 8.52
CA SER A 54 -17.94 42.99 8.60
C SER A 54 -17.13 41.72 8.25
N SER A 55 -16.15 41.92 7.39
CA SER A 55 -15.10 40.97 7.01
C SER A 55 -14.52 40.24 8.21
N THR A 56 -15.03 39.03 8.47
CA THR A 56 -14.39 38.11 9.38
C THR A 56 -13.21 37.51 8.65
N SER A 57 -12.03 37.77 9.20
CA SER A 57 -10.73 37.21 8.94
C SER A 57 -10.78 35.92 8.11
N ALA A 58 -10.34 36.01 6.85
CA ALA A 58 -9.93 34.86 6.07
C ALA A 58 -8.85 34.15 6.89
N ALA A 59 -9.16 32.97 7.38
CA ALA A 59 -8.15 32.09 7.93
C ALA A 59 -7.08 31.90 6.83
N THR A 60 -5.94 32.52 7.03
CA THR A 60 -4.79 32.42 6.17
C THR A 60 -4.39 30.94 6.13
N MET A 61 -4.72 30.28 5.03
CA MET A 61 -4.13 28.98 4.75
C MET A 61 -2.61 29.16 4.80
N PRO A 62 -1.87 28.35 5.54
CA PRO A 62 -0.42 28.48 5.61
C PRO A 62 0.12 28.42 4.19
N ALA A 63 0.89 29.42 3.83
CA ALA A 63 1.52 29.55 2.53
C ALA A 63 2.22 28.24 2.17
N MET A 64 1.84 27.64 1.05
CA MET A 64 2.57 26.56 0.39
C MET A 64 3.91 27.11 -0.10
N GLY A 65 4.93 27.17 0.76
CA GLY A 65 6.16 27.86 0.39
C GLY A 65 7.36 27.67 1.30
N SER A 66 7.55 26.50 1.90
CA SER A 66 8.92 26.04 2.21
C SER A 66 9.06 24.66 1.55
N GLY A 67 9.90 24.58 0.52
CA GLY A 67 10.10 23.36 -0.23
C GLY A 67 10.41 22.20 0.72
N LEU A 68 9.70 21.08 0.56
CA LEU A 68 9.99 19.87 1.30
C LEU A 68 11.39 19.41 0.91
N THR A 69 12.36 19.59 1.81
CA THR A 69 13.76 19.21 1.64
C THR A 69 14.16 18.17 2.66
N TYR A 70 15.25 17.46 2.40
CA TYR A 70 15.76 16.50 3.37
C TYR A 70 16.16 17.18 4.70
N GLU A 71 16.75 18.35 4.65
CA GLU A 71 17.09 19.14 5.84
C GLU A 71 15.84 19.55 6.64
N SER A 72 14.76 19.91 5.93
CA SER A 72 13.49 20.21 6.62
C SER A 72 12.88 18.96 7.28
N LEU A 73 13.06 17.76 6.71
CA LEU A 73 12.67 16.52 7.39
C LEU A 73 13.52 16.28 8.65
N LEU A 74 14.83 16.49 8.57
CA LEU A 74 15.71 16.31 9.73
C LEU A 74 15.42 17.27 10.88
N THR A 75 14.98 18.49 10.57
CA THR A 75 14.75 19.53 11.60
C THR A 75 13.33 19.54 12.14
N ARG A 76 12.32 19.18 11.32
CA ARG A 76 10.90 19.33 11.68
C ARG A 76 10.21 18.02 12.03
N CYS A 77 10.64 16.88 11.45
CA CYS A 77 10.05 15.59 11.80
C CYS A 77 10.44 15.21 13.23
N PRO A 78 9.48 14.75 14.04
CA PRO A 78 9.76 14.34 15.41
C PRO A 78 10.74 13.17 15.43
N GLN A 79 11.75 13.31 16.28
CA GLN A 79 12.60 12.19 16.66
C GLN A 79 11.92 11.46 17.81
N THR A 80 11.47 10.25 17.55
CA THR A 80 10.76 9.43 18.52
C THR A 80 11.65 8.30 19.01
N GLU A 81 11.46 7.92 20.25
CA GLU A 81 12.12 6.74 20.78
C GLU A 81 11.43 5.50 20.24
N TRP A 82 12.20 4.65 19.55
CA TRP A 82 11.71 3.36 19.06
C TRP A 82 12.25 2.25 19.95
N THR A 83 11.37 1.35 20.34
CA THR A 83 11.70 0.14 21.09
C THR A 83 11.38 -1.10 20.25
N PRO A 84 12.19 -1.37 19.19
CA PRO A 84 11.90 -2.42 18.23
C PRO A 84 11.90 -3.79 18.90
N ASP A 85 10.95 -4.67 18.51
CA ASP A 85 10.93 -6.05 18.98
C ASP A 85 12.12 -6.81 18.37
N PRO A 86 13.08 -7.27 19.20
CA PRO A 86 14.27 -7.98 18.73
C PRO A 86 13.95 -9.28 17.98
N ARG A 87 12.75 -9.85 18.16
CA ARG A 87 12.34 -11.09 17.47
C ARG A 87 11.94 -10.83 16.01
N THR A 88 11.48 -9.62 15.71
CA THR A 88 10.95 -9.28 14.39
C THR A 88 11.81 -8.27 13.63
N MET A 89 12.69 -7.52 14.33
CA MET A 89 13.54 -6.51 13.73
C MET A 89 14.99 -6.99 13.69
N LEU A 90 15.41 -7.49 12.52
CA LEU A 90 16.67 -8.22 12.37
C LEU A 90 17.91 -7.32 12.39
N PHE A 91 17.77 -6.04 12.08
CA PHE A 91 18.89 -5.14 11.84
C PHE A 91 19.00 -3.98 12.86
N PHE A 92 18.24 -4.00 13.95
CA PHE A 92 18.35 -2.97 15.00
C PHE A 92 19.45 -3.23 16.03
N GLY A 93 19.95 -4.46 16.13
CA GLY A 93 21.06 -4.82 17.03
C GLY A 93 22.40 -4.89 16.30
N GLU A 94 23.46 -5.13 17.06
CA GLU A 94 24.81 -5.37 16.54
C GLU A 94 24.97 -6.76 15.94
N ASP A 95 24.11 -7.71 16.33
CA ASP A 95 24.15 -9.08 15.84
C ASP A 95 23.51 -9.20 14.45
N GLU A 96 24.34 -9.10 13.43
CA GLU A 96 23.95 -9.24 12.02
C GLU A 96 23.87 -10.70 11.54
N THR A 97 24.12 -11.66 12.42
CA THR A 97 24.14 -13.10 12.08
C THR A 97 22.78 -13.77 12.25
N ARG A 98 21.74 -13.00 12.58
CA ARG A 98 20.38 -13.50 12.81
C ARG A 98 19.83 -14.26 11.60
N VAL A 99 19.12 -15.34 11.90
CA VAL A 99 18.42 -16.13 10.87
C VAL A 99 17.50 -15.21 10.05
N GLY A 100 17.66 -15.23 8.74
CA GLY A 100 16.89 -14.37 7.81
C GLY A 100 17.65 -13.10 7.38
N ALA A 101 18.70 -12.67 8.07
CA ALA A 101 19.41 -11.44 7.71
C ALA A 101 20.07 -11.55 6.32
N GLU A 102 20.64 -12.71 6.00
CA GLU A 102 21.29 -12.95 4.70
C GLU A 102 20.28 -13.00 3.55
N GLU A 103 19.11 -13.54 3.80
CA GLU A 103 18.01 -13.57 2.85
C GLU A 103 17.53 -12.13 2.51
N PHE A 104 17.50 -11.22 3.48
CA PHE A 104 17.21 -9.81 3.25
C PHE A 104 18.33 -9.08 2.51
N ARG A 105 19.62 -9.40 2.79
CA ARG A 105 20.75 -8.87 2.00
C ARG A 105 20.67 -9.32 0.55
N THR A 106 20.33 -10.58 0.32
CA THR A 106 20.09 -11.14 -1.02
C THR A 106 18.91 -10.44 -1.72
N LEU A 107 17.79 -10.24 -1.02
CA LEU A 107 16.63 -9.52 -1.55
C LEU A 107 17.01 -8.09 -1.93
N ARG A 108 17.74 -7.37 -1.07
CA ARG A 108 18.27 -6.04 -1.38
C ARG A 108 19.07 -6.04 -2.67
N THR A 109 20.03 -6.96 -2.81
CA THR A 109 20.88 -7.06 -4.00
C THR A 109 20.05 -7.26 -5.27
N ARG A 110 19.05 -8.13 -5.24
CA ARG A 110 18.13 -8.36 -6.37
C ARG A 110 17.32 -7.12 -6.72
N LEU A 111 16.84 -6.37 -5.73
CA LEU A 111 16.11 -5.14 -5.97
C LEU A 111 17.00 -4.06 -6.63
N TYR A 112 18.28 -3.96 -6.23
CA TYR A 112 19.21 -3.07 -6.90
C TYR A 112 19.48 -3.49 -8.35
N GLN A 113 19.64 -4.78 -8.63
CA GLN A 113 19.80 -5.29 -10.01
C GLN A 113 18.58 -4.99 -10.89
N ILE A 114 17.37 -5.02 -10.33
CA ILE A 114 16.17 -4.61 -11.05
C ILE A 114 16.20 -3.11 -11.29
N ARG A 115 16.59 -2.31 -10.29
CA ARG A 115 16.65 -0.85 -10.37
C ARG A 115 17.66 -0.35 -11.40
N GLU A 116 18.71 -1.09 -11.69
CA GLU A 116 19.66 -0.78 -12.79
C GLU A 116 18.98 -0.84 -14.17
N LYS A 117 17.93 -1.64 -14.30
CA LYS A 117 17.25 -1.89 -15.59
C LYS A 117 16.01 -1.03 -15.78
N MET A 118 15.45 -0.48 -14.69
CA MET A 118 14.20 0.26 -14.72
C MET A 118 14.06 1.19 -13.50
N PRO A 119 13.31 2.30 -13.62
CA PRO A 119 13.00 3.15 -12.47
C PRO A 119 12.24 2.35 -11.40
N LEU A 120 12.76 2.33 -10.18
CA LEU A 120 12.16 1.64 -9.04
C LEU A 120 12.49 2.41 -7.77
N LYS A 121 11.52 3.10 -7.21
CA LYS A 121 11.61 3.84 -5.95
C LYS A 121 10.49 3.48 -4.99
N ARG A 122 9.24 3.43 -5.50
CA ARG A 122 8.03 3.17 -4.73
C ARG A 122 7.67 1.71 -4.82
N LEU A 123 7.97 0.98 -3.77
CA LEU A 123 7.79 -0.46 -3.67
C LEU A 123 6.58 -0.79 -2.81
N LEU A 124 5.57 -1.42 -3.38
CA LEU A 124 4.46 -1.99 -2.64
C LEU A 124 4.84 -3.36 -2.09
N VAL A 125 4.60 -3.57 -0.80
CA VAL A 125 4.68 -4.88 -0.16
C VAL A 125 3.28 -5.30 0.26
N THR A 126 2.81 -6.40 -0.28
CA THR A 126 1.48 -6.96 0.01
C THR A 126 1.54 -8.48 0.15
N SER A 127 0.40 -9.10 0.43
CA SER A 127 0.27 -10.56 0.55
C SER A 127 -1.10 -11.02 0.08
N ALA A 128 -1.26 -12.31 -0.19
CA ALA A 128 -2.56 -12.88 -0.55
C ALA A 128 -3.52 -12.84 0.65
N LEU A 129 -3.05 -13.25 1.83
CA LEU A 129 -3.84 -13.45 3.03
C LEU A 129 -3.26 -12.67 4.23
N PRO A 130 -4.06 -12.44 5.29
CA PRO A 130 -3.55 -11.91 6.55
C PRO A 130 -2.49 -12.83 7.17
N LYS A 131 -1.58 -12.25 7.97
CA LYS A 131 -0.55 -12.97 8.75
C LYS A 131 0.51 -13.71 7.93
N GLU A 132 0.71 -13.35 6.66
CA GLU A 132 1.80 -13.90 5.83
C GLU A 132 3.16 -13.24 6.12
N GLY A 133 3.18 -12.13 6.87
CA GLY A 133 4.40 -11.44 7.28
C GLY A 133 4.80 -10.26 6.38
N LYS A 134 3.85 -9.66 5.64
CA LYS A 134 4.08 -8.48 4.80
C LYS A 134 4.78 -7.34 5.55
N SER A 135 4.25 -6.94 6.72
CA SER A 135 4.82 -5.87 7.53
C SER A 135 6.20 -6.20 8.09
N PHE A 136 6.44 -7.48 8.47
CA PHE A 136 7.77 -7.97 8.84
C PHE A 136 8.75 -7.83 7.68
N VAL A 137 8.34 -8.23 6.47
CA VAL A 137 9.19 -8.11 5.27
C VAL A 137 9.45 -6.64 4.93
N ALA A 138 8.43 -5.79 4.92
CA ALA A 138 8.57 -4.37 4.62
C ALA A 138 9.51 -3.66 5.60
N ALA A 139 9.33 -3.88 6.90
CA ALA A 139 10.13 -3.25 7.94
C ALA A 139 11.61 -3.70 7.90
N ASN A 140 11.89 -4.98 7.72
CA ASN A 140 13.27 -5.48 7.64
C ASN A 140 13.95 -5.11 6.31
N LEU A 141 13.19 -5.07 5.21
CA LEU A 141 13.71 -4.58 3.94
C LEU A 141 14.12 -3.11 4.02
N ALA A 142 13.31 -2.25 4.66
CA ALA A 142 13.67 -0.85 4.86
C ALA A 142 14.99 -0.70 5.63
N GLN A 143 15.17 -1.47 6.72
CA GLN A 143 16.38 -1.46 7.53
C GLN A 143 17.62 -1.88 6.72
N VAL A 144 17.54 -2.97 5.96
CA VAL A 144 18.69 -3.45 5.19
C VAL A 144 19.07 -2.53 4.04
N LEU A 145 18.09 -1.77 3.51
CA LEU A 145 18.31 -0.79 2.44
C LEU A 145 19.11 0.42 2.94
N VAL A 146 18.79 0.97 4.11
CA VAL A 146 19.50 2.14 4.67
C VAL A 146 20.88 1.80 5.23
N ARG A 147 21.18 0.53 5.49
CA ARG A 147 22.53 0.08 5.86
C ARG A 147 23.54 0.22 4.73
N GLN A 148 23.10 0.39 3.52
CA GLN A 148 23.98 0.79 2.43
C GLN A 148 24.28 2.28 2.54
N HIS A 149 25.56 2.64 2.57
CA HIS A 149 26.02 4.00 2.80
C HIS A 149 25.30 5.05 1.93
N GLY A 150 24.85 6.12 2.58
CA GLY A 150 24.18 7.26 1.93
C GLY A 150 22.77 6.98 1.41
N ARG A 151 22.16 5.81 1.66
CA ARG A 151 20.82 5.49 1.21
C ARG A 151 19.77 5.89 2.23
N ARG A 152 18.67 6.45 1.74
CA ARG A 152 17.54 6.96 2.53
C ARG A 152 16.29 6.17 2.19
N ALA A 153 15.54 5.75 3.21
CA ALA A 153 14.29 5.05 3.02
C ALA A 153 13.18 5.66 3.87
N LEU A 154 11.99 5.76 3.26
CA LEU A 154 10.73 6.01 3.94
C LEU A 154 9.92 4.73 3.90
N VAL A 155 9.52 4.23 5.06
CA VAL A 155 8.57 3.13 5.16
C VAL A 155 7.21 3.68 5.62
N ILE A 156 6.16 3.25 4.94
CA ILE A 156 4.79 3.75 5.13
C ILE A 156 3.89 2.57 5.49
N ASP A 157 3.22 2.64 6.61
CA ASP A 157 2.14 1.71 6.95
C ASP A 157 0.83 2.21 6.30
N ALA A 158 0.48 1.63 5.17
CA ALA A 158 -0.74 1.91 4.43
C ALA A 158 -1.85 0.87 4.68
N ASP A 159 -1.68 -0.02 5.67
CA ASP A 159 -2.76 -0.88 6.18
C ASP A 159 -3.62 -0.10 7.19
N LEU A 160 -4.45 0.81 6.68
CA LEU A 160 -5.27 1.69 7.51
C LEU A 160 -6.38 0.96 8.26
N ARG A 161 -6.67 -0.30 7.89
CA ARG A 161 -7.69 -1.12 8.55
C ARG A 161 -7.14 -1.86 9.76
N ASN A 162 -5.94 -2.41 9.63
CA ASN A 162 -5.31 -3.22 10.68
C ASN A 162 -3.81 -2.90 10.77
N PRO A 163 -3.48 -1.66 11.18
CA PRO A 163 -2.09 -1.21 11.24
C PRO A 163 -1.26 -2.04 12.21
N GLY A 164 -0.06 -2.37 11.81
CA GLY A 164 0.78 -3.26 12.59
C GLY A 164 2.26 -2.89 12.63
N MET A 165 2.71 -2.06 11.71
CA MET A 165 4.14 -1.79 11.56
C MET A 165 4.71 -0.99 12.73
N HIS A 166 3.92 -0.09 13.34
CA HIS A 166 4.32 0.65 14.53
C HIS A 166 4.74 -0.28 15.69
N ARG A 167 4.12 -1.47 15.82
CA ARG A 167 4.50 -2.46 16.85
C ARG A 167 5.85 -3.10 16.57
N HIS A 168 6.20 -3.31 15.30
CA HIS A 168 7.52 -3.84 14.93
C HIS A 168 8.63 -2.86 15.29
N PHE A 169 8.42 -1.57 15.01
CA PHE A 169 9.37 -0.52 15.36
C PHE A 169 9.32 -0.13 16.85
N GLY A 170 8.25 -0.49 17.57
CA GLY A 170 8.00 0.05 18.92
C GLY A 170 7.86 1.57 18.89
N ALA A 171 7.25 2.09 17.83
CA ALA A 171 7.09 3.50 17.56
C ALA A 171 5.65 3.97 17.81
N PRO A 172 5.40 5.28 18.04
CA PRO A 172 4.05 5.83 18.09
C PRO A 172 3.25 5.53 16.83
N GLN A 173 1.96 5.22 16.97
CA GLN A 173 1.05 4.97 15.85
C GLN A 173 0.50 6.25 15.24
N THR A 174 0.34 7.31 16.04
CA THR A 174 -0.29 8.58 15.65
C THR A 174 0.60 9.76 16.00
N PRO A 175 0.53 10.86 15.24
CA PRO A 175 -0.18 11.01 13.97
C PRO A 175 0.48 10.19 12.86
N GLY A 176 -0.28 9.89 11.77
CA GLY A 176 0.21 9.07 10.68
C GLY A 176 -0.51 9.34 9.36
N LEU A 177 -0.44 8.35 8.46
CA LEU A 177 -0.96 8.46 7.10
C LEU A 177 -2.45 8.82 7.05
N ALA A 178 -3.30 8.18 7.87
CA ALA A 178 -4.73 8.48 7.90
C ALA A 178 -5.00 9.93 8.32
N ASP A 179 -4.29 10.42 9.34
CA ASP A 179 -4.42 11.79 9.85
C ASP A 179 -3.98 12.81 8.80
N TYR A 180 -2.89 12.53 8.07
CA TYR A 180 -2.44 13.33 6.93
C TYR A 180 -3.46 13.31 5.78
N LEU A 181 -3.98 12.14 5.40
CA LEU A 181 -4.95 12.02 4.31
C LEU A 181 -6.28 12.72 4.63
N LEU A 182 -6.65 12.83 5.90
CA LEU A 182 -7.79 13.61 6.38
C LEU A 182 -7.51 15.12 6.42
N GLY A 183 -6.25 15.54 6.38
CA GLY A 183 -5.84 16.93 6.45
C GLY A 183 -5.72 17.48 7.86
N GLU A 184 -5.60 16.60 8.84
CA GLU A 184 -5.50 16.94 10.27
C GLU A 184 -4.06 17.24 10.72
N CYS A 185 -3.08 16.79 9.94
CA CYS A 185 -1.67 17.12 10.14
C CYS A 185 -0.93 17.31 8.81
N ASP A 186 0.24 17.91 8.86
CA ASP A 186 1.17 18.00 7.74
C ASP A 186 2.11 16.78 7.68
N GLU A 187 2.89 16.67 6.61
CA GLU A 187 3.86 15.59 6.43
C GLU A 187 4.94 15.55 7.50
N PHE A 188 5.33 16.70 8.06
CA PHE A 188 6.36 16.76 9.10
C PHE A 188 5.87 16.20 10.43
N ALA A 189 4.62 16.43 10.77
CA ALA A 189 4.02 15.87 11.98
C ALA A 189 3.76 14.36 11.85
N ALA A 190 3.43 13.89 10.64
CA ALA A 190 3.09 12.48 10.39
C ALA A 190 4.32 11.58 10.25
N ILE A 191 5.43 12.08 9.66
CA ILE A 191 6.67 11.32 9.47
C ILE A 191 7.50 11.35 10.75
N GLN A 192 7.96 10.19 11.19
CA GLN A 192 8.81 10.02 12.37
C GLN A 192 10.22 9.60 12.00
N ARG A 193 11.19 9.98 12.84
CA ARG A 193 12.57 9.51 12.81
C ARG A 193 12.85 8.66 14.05
N GLY A 194 13.53 7.56 13.85
CA GLY A 194 13.99 6.69 14.93
C GLY A 194 15.51 6.75 15.12
N PRO A 195 16.07 5.78 15.86
CA PRO A 195 17.51 5.71 16.13
C PRO A 195 18.34 5.29 14.90
N MET A 196 17.74 4.69 13.89
CA MET A 196 18.45 4.28 12.68
C MET A 196 18.52 5.47 11.71
N GLU A 197 19.74 5.93 11.46
CA GLU A 197 20.00 7.03 10.52
C GLU A 197 19.45 6.71 9.12
N ASN A 198 18.91 7.72 8.45
CA ASN A 198 18.35 7.63 7.11
C ASN A 198 17.09 6.75 6.96
N LEU A 199 16.54 6.21 8.05
CA LEU A 199 15.26 5.50 8.07
C LEU A 199 14.18 6.38 8.67
N PHE A 200 13.16 6.65 7.85
CA PHE A 200 11.97 7.40 8.24
C PHE A 200 10.75 6.48 8.23
N PHE A 201 9.84 6.73 9.13
CA PHE A 201 8.62 5.95 9.27
C PHE A 201 7.38 6.85 9.24
N LEU A 202 6.42 6.52 8.39
CA LEU A 202 5.09 7.09 8.40
C LEU A 202 4.13 6.00 8.89
N PRO A 203 3.69 6.03 10.15
CA PRO A 203 2.73 5.06 10.67
C PRO A 203 1.37 5.24 10.00
N ALA A 204 0.50 4.26 10.14
CA ALA A 204 -0.84 4.32 9.56
C ALA A 204 -1.71 5.45 10.14
N GLY A 205 -1.42 5.89 11.37
CA GLY A 205 -2.28 6.82 12.08
C GLY A 205 -3.43 6.12 12.77
N ARG A 206 -4.53 6.83 12.97
CA ARG A 206 -5.75 6.24 13.52
C ARG A 206 -6.38 5.22 12.59
N VAL A 207 -7.03 4.21 13.16
CA VAL A 207 -7.80 3.23 12.39
C VAL A 207 -9.03 3.90 11.80
N VAL A 208 -9.29 3.67 10.51
CA VAL A 208 -10.40 4.28 9.79
C VAL A 208 -11.24 3.21 9.09
N ALA A 209 -12.56 3.42 9.10
CA ALA A 209 -13.49 2.52 8.41
C ALA A 209 -13.47 2.74 6.88
N SER A 210 -13.22 3.98 6.45
CA SER A 210 -13.25 4.41 5.04
C SER A 210 -11.86 4.42 4.40
N ALA A 211 -11.07 3.36 4.64
CA ALA A 211 -9.71 3.26 4.09
C ALA A 211 -9.66 3.38 2.55
N PRO A 212 -10.53 2.74 1.75
CA PRO A 212 -10.50 2.85 0.30
C PRO A 212 -10.72 4.29 -0.20
N GLU A 213 -11.65 5.01 0.40
CA GLU A 213 -11.96 6.40 0.04
C GLU A 213 -10.76 7.31 0.32
N LEU A 214 -10.09 7.13 1.45
CA LEU A 214 -8.89 7.89 1.80
C LEU A 214 -7.73 7.58 0.86
N LEU A 215 -7.50 6.31 0.54
CA LEU A 215 -6.40 5.89 -0.33
C LEU A 215 -6.63 6.31 -1.80
N SER A 216 -7.88 6.50 -2.23
CA SER A 216 -8.27 6.88 -3.59
C SER A 216 -8.46 8.38 -3.81
N ASN A 217 -8.47 9.21 -2.77
CA ASN A 217 -8.77 10.64 -2.85
C ASN A 217 -7.67 11.50 -3.53
N GLY A 218 -6.60 10.90 -4.03
CA GLY A 218 -5.49 11.55 -4.71
C GLY A 218 -4.42 12.16 -3.78
N ARG A 219 -4.69 12.33 -2.50
CA ARG A 219 -3.71 12.92 -1.55
C ARG A 219 -2.50 12.03 -1.32
N LEU A 220 -2.69 10.69 -1.30
CA LEU A 220 -1.57 9.75 -1.22
C LEU A 220 -0.63 9.91 -2.42
N LYS A 221 -1.16 10.02 -3.62
CA LYS A 221 -0.36 10.23 -4.84
C LYS A 221 0.44 11.53 -4.77
N LEU A 222 -0.20 12.62 -4.36
CA LEU A 222 0.47 13.92 -4.18
C LEU A 222 1.56 13.86 -3.12
N PHE A 223 1.30 13.21 -1.99
CA PHE A 223 2.29 12.99 -0.94
C PHE A 223 3.52 12.25 -1.49
N LEU A 224 3.31 11.11 -2.16
CA LEU A 224 4.39 10.31 -2.73
C LEU A 224 5.22 11.10 -3.75
N GLN A 225 4.60 11.91 -4.60
CA GLN A 225 5.29 12.79 -5.54
C GLN A 225 6.17 13.83 -4.82
N ARG A 226 5.71 14.39 -3.71
CA ARG A 226 6.46 15.39 -2.92
C ARG A 226 7.67 14.79 -2.23
N VAL A 227 7.56 13.58 -1.71
CA VAL A 227 8.65 12.92 -0.96
C VAL A 227 9.62 12.15 -1.86
N GLU A 228 9.26 11.85 -3.10
CA GLU A 228 10.02 10.98 -4.01
C GLU A 228 11.47 11.43 -4.23
N ALA A 229 11.71 12.74 -4.32
CA ALA A 229 13.04 13.28 -4.52
C ALA A 229 13.95 13.15 -3.29
N LEU A 230 13.38 12.93 -2.09
CA LEU A 230 14.08 12.94 -0.81
C LEU A 230 14.61 11.58 -0.41
N PHE A 231 14.01 10.51 -0.96
CA PHE A 231 14.30 9.14 -0.60
C PHE A 231 14.79 8.32 -1.78
N ASP A 232 15.70 7.38 -1.53
CA ASP A 232 16.11 6.37 -2.51
C ASP A 232 15.06 5.26 -2.63
N TRP A 233 14.38 4.96 -1.53
CA TRP A 233 13.35 3.94 -1.43
C TRP A 233 12.15 4.45 -0.63
N ILE A 234 10.96 4.19 -1.15
CA ILE A 234 9.69 4.38 -0.44
C ILE A 234 8.99 3.02 -0.44
N ILE A 235 8.84 2.44 0.74
CA ILE A 235 8.26 1.11 0.92
C ILE A 235 6.88 1.27 1.53
N LEU A 236 5.84 0.78 0.85
CA LEU A 236 4.46 0.84 1.31
C LEU A 236 4.00 -0.55 1.74
N ASP A 237 3.74 -0.75 3.02
CA ASP A 237 3.07 -1.94 3.55
C ASP A 237 1.56 -1.75 3.44
N THR A 238 0.84 -2.73 2.91
CA THR A 238 -0.61 -2.63 2.68
C THR A 238 -1.37 -3.81 3.25
N SER A 239 -2.69 -3.72 3.25
CA SER A 239 -3.58 -4.85 3.55
C SER A 239 -3.34 -6.02 2.59
N PRO A 240 -3.70 -7.26 2.98
CA PRO A 240 -3.69 -8.39 2.06
C PRO A 240 -4.73 -8.19 0.94
N VAL A 241 -4.39 -8.62 -0.28
CA VAL A 241 -5.14 -8.26 -1.49
C VAL A 241 -6.47 -9.02 -1.67
N ILE A 242 -6.55 -10.28 -1.20
CA ILE A 242 -7.76 -11.10 -1.39
C ILE A 242 -8.97 -10.58 -0.59
N PRO A 243 -8.85 -10.19 0.70
CA PRO A 243 -10.00 -9.72 1.47
C PRO A 243 -10.46 -8.31 1.10
N VAL A 244 -9.57 -7.43 0.63
CA VAL A 244 -9.86 -6.01 0.42
C VAL A 244 -9.07 -5.42 -0.74
N SER A 245 -9.62 -4.39 -1.39
CA SER A 245 -9.03 -3.74 -2.56
C SER A 245 -7.99 -2.65 -2.23
N ASP A 246 -7.69 -2.40 -0.98
CA ASP A 246 -6.81 -1.29 -0.56
C ASP A 246 -5.42 -1.39 -1.22
N ALA A 247 -4.86 -2.61 -1.30
CA ALA A 247 -3.57 -2.85 -1.95
C ALA A 247 -3.56 -2.48 -3.44
N THR A 248 -4.65 -2.72 -4.17
CA THR A 248 -4.77 -2.37 -5.58
C THR A 248 -4.86 -0.86 -5.80
N LEU A 249 -5.51 -0.13 -4.87
CA LEU A 249 -5.55 1.33 -4.89
C LEU A 249 -4.16 1.94 -4.68
N VAL A 250 -3.42 1.46 -3.68
CA VAL A 250 -2.06 1.92 -3.39
C VAL A 250 -1.09 1.57 -4.52
N ALA A 251 -1.24 0.38 -5.15
CA ALA A 251 -0.42 -0.07 -6.27
C ALA A 251 -0.40 0.91 -7.45
N ASN A 252 -1.48 1.69 -7.64
CA ASN A 252 -1.56 2.70 -8.68
C ASN A 252 -0.51 3.82 -8.54
N SER A 253 0.03 4.00 -7.35
CA SER A 253 1.07 5.00 -7.04
C SER A 253 2.45 4.38 -6.86
N CYS A 254 2.62 3.07 -7.11
CA CYS A 254 3.87 2.35 -6.92
C CYS A 254 4.50 1.94 -8.26
N ASP A 255 5.82 1.75 -8.25
CA ASP A 255 6.61 1.38 -9.44
C ASP A 255 6.69 -0.15 -9.60
N GLY A 256 6.55 -0.89 -8.50
CA GLY A 256 6.56 -2.36 -8.50
C GLY A 256 5.99 -2.96 -7.22
N ILE A 257 5.66 -4.23 -7.31
CA ILE A 257 5.02 -5.00 -6.24
C ILE A 257 5.93 -6.14 -5.80
N LEU A 258 6.10 -6.29 -4.50
CA LEU A 258 6.71 -7.45 -3.86
C LEU A 258 5.60 -8.20 -3.10
N MET A 259 5.30 -9.41 -3.54
CA MET A 259 4.27 -10.23 -2.91
C MET A 259 4.89 -11.14 -1.86
N VAL A 260 4.35 -11.13 -0.66
CA VAL A 260 4.77 -12.03 0.44
C VAL A 260 3.79 -13.20 0.51
N VAL A 261 4.34 -14.40 0.53
CA VAL A 261 3.58 -15.65 0.61
C VAL A 261 4.15 -16.48 1.76
N ARG A 262 3.28 -17.01 2.61
CA ARG A 262 3.72 -17.84 3.74
C ARG A 262 3.93 -19.28 3.30
N SER A 263 5.16 -19.77 3.49
CA SER A 263 5.55 -21.14 3.18
C SER A 263 4.71 -22.14 3.97
N ASN A 264 4.26 -23.21 3.31
CA ASN A 264 3.45 -24.29 3.88
C ASN A 264 2.11 -23.86 4.52
N ALA A 265 1.66 -22.62 4.25
CA ALA A 265 0.41 -22.09 4.81
C ALA A 265 -0.51 -21.49 3.75
N THR A 266 0.07 -20.79 2.76
CA THR A 266 -0.73 -20.16 1.69
C THR A 266 -0.95 -21.16 0.56
N PRO A 267 -2.21 -21.48 0.20
CA PRO A 267 -2.53 -22.25 -0.99
C PRO A 267 -2.02 -21.57 -2.27
N SER A 268 -1.48 -22.34 -3.19
CA SER A 268 -0.88 -21.83 -4.44
C SER A 268 -1.89 -21.13 -5.36
N ASP A 269 -3.15 -21.59 -5.35
CA ASP A 269 -4.26 -21.00 -6.08
C ASP A 269 -4.61 -19.60 -5.55
N LEU A 270 -4.60 -19.40 -4.22
CA LEU A 270 -4.80 -18.07 -3.61
C LEU A 270 -3.64 -17.13 -3.91
N ALA A 271 -2.39 -17.60 -3.89
CA ALA A 271 -1.24 -16.78 -4.28
C ALA A 271 -1.33 -16.37 -5.75
N ARG A 272 -1.78 -17.25 -6.65
CA ARG A 272 -2.01 -16.93 -8.05
C ARG A 272 -3.14 -15.94 -8.24
N ARG A 273 -4.27 -16.16 -7.56
CA ARG A 273 -5.41 -15.23 -7.58
C ARG A 273 -5.01 -13.83 -7.06
N ALA A 274 -4.20 -13.76 -6.00
CA ALA A 274 -3.67 -12.50 -5.51
C ALA A 274 -2.83 -11.74 -6.56
N ARG A 275 -2.08 -12.47 -7.40
CA ARG A 275 -1.35 -11.86 -8.52
C ARG A 275 -2.29 -11.31 -9.60
N GLU A 276 -3.39 -11.99 -9.86
CA GLU A 276 -4.37 -11.60 -10.89
C GLU A 276 -5.08 -10.27 -10.56
N GLU A 277 -5.08 -9.86 -9.27
CA GLU A 277 -5.60 -8.54 -8.85
C GLU A 277 -4.72 -7.36 -9.32
N PHE A 278 -3.54 -7.65 -9.90
CA PHE A 278 -2.60 -6.63 -10.39
C PHE A 278 -2.23 -6.87 -11.87
N PRO A 279 -3.20 -6.87 -12.81
CA PRO A 279 -2.95 -7.26 -14.20
C PRO A 279 -1.93 -6.36 -14.90
N ASP A 280 -2.01 -5.04 -14.65
CA ASP A 280 -1.19 -4.03 -15.33
C ASP A 280 -0.02 -3.52 -14.46
N LYS A 281 0.28 -4.21 -13.35
CA LYS A 281 1.34 -3.80 -12.42
C LYS A 281 2.51 -4.75 -12.46
N LEU A 282 3.70 -4.18 -12.34
CA LEU A 282 4.93 -4.96 -12.33
C LEU A 282 5.08 -5.72 -11.03
N LEU A 283 4.92 -7.04 -11.08
CA LEU A 283 5.31 -7.93 -10.01
C LEU A 283 6.82 -8.18 -10.10
N LEU A 284 7.58 -7.62 -9.15
CA LEU A 284 9.04 -7.76 -9.06
C LEU A 284 9.45 -9.18 -8.64
N GLY A 285 8.62 -9.82 -7.82
CA GLY A 285 8.85 -11.17 -7.32
C GLY A 285 7.98 -11.54 -6.13
N VAL A 286 8.24 -12.74 -5.64
CA VAL A 286 7.57 -13.32 -4.47
C VAL A 286 8.59 -13.60 -3.39
N VAL A 287 8.31 -13.15 -2.16
CA VAL A 287 9.08 -13.51 -0.96
C VAL A 287 8.37 -14.66 -0.26
N LEU A 288 9.03 -15.80 -0.19
CA LEU A 288 8.52 -16.95 0.54
C LEU A 288 8.95 -16.83 2.02
N ASN A 289 8.01 -16.41 2.86
CA ASN A 289 8.24 -16.17 4.28
C ASN A 289 7.92 -17.40 5.15
N GLY A 290 8.58 -17.53 6.30
CA GLY A 290 8.34 -18.60 7.25
C GLY A 290 8.84 -19.96 6.76
N THR A 291 9.88 -20.00 5.91
CA THR A 291 10.54 -21.22 5.49
C THR A 291 11.32 -21.84 6.64
N SER A 292 11.30 -23.18 6.76
CA SER A 292 12.11 -23.86 7.77
C SER A 292 13.62 -23.77 7.46
N SER A 293 14.45 -23.78 8.50
CA SER A 293 15.91 -23.81 8.34
C SER A 293 16.40 -24.99 7.49
N ALA A 294 15.73 -26.15 7.56
CA ALA A 294 16.02 -27.30 6.74
C ALA A 294 15.70 -27.07 5.24
N ALA A 295 14.66 -26.32 4.93
CA ALA A 295 14.32 -25.96 3.54
C ALA A 295 15.33 -24.94 2.99
N LEU A 296 15.76 -23.98 3.81
CA LEU A 296 16.81 -23.02 3.45
C LEU A 296 18.18 -23.71 3.22
N ALA A 297 18.55 -24.66 4.06
CA ALA A 297 19.78 -25.42 3.90
C ALA A 297 19.78 -26.23 2.59
N ARG A 298 18.67 -26.86 2.24
CA ARG A 298 18.53 -27.56 0.94
C ARG A 298 18.68 -26.61 -0.24
N SER A 299 18.05 -25.44 -0.18
CA SER A 299 18.18 -24.44 -1.23
C SER A 299 19.62 -23.97 -1.41
N LYS A 300 20.35 -23.68 -0.33
CA LYS A 300 21.77 -23.30 -0.37
C LYS A 300 22.66 -24.42 -0.95
N TYR A 301 22.36 -25.67 -0.65
CA TYR A 301 23.10 -26.81 -1.18
C TYR A 301 22.92 -26.97 -2.71
N TYR A 302 21.68 -26.80 -3.20
CA TYR A 302 21.41 -26.87 -4.65
C TYR A 302 22.05 -25.71 -5.42
N TYR A 303 22.10 -24.51 -4.88
CA TYR A 303 22.76 -23.37 -5.54
C TYR A 303 24.29 -23.42 -5.42
N GLY A 304 24.84 -23.97 -4.33
CA GLY A 304 26.27 -24.16 -4.15
C GLY A 304 26.86 -25.25 -5.07
N ALA A 305 26.10 -26.32 -5.32
CA ALA A 305 26.52 -27.41 -6.21
C ALA A 305 26.51 -27.03 -7.70
N ALA A 306 25.66 -26.07 -8.11
CA ALA A 306 25.59 -25.62 -9.49
C ALA A 306 26.80 -24.75 -9.93
N VAL A 307 27.53 -24.17 -8.97
CA VAL A 307 28.71 -23.34 -9.26
C VAL A 307 30.00 -24.20 -9.37
N SER A 308 30.01 -25.40 -8.81
CA SER A 308 31.19 -26.29 -8.80
C SER A 308 31.29 -27.24 -10.00
N THR A 309 30.37 -27.15 -10.98
CA THR A 309 30.37 -28.07 -12.15
C THR A 309 30.79 -27.39 -13.46
N GLN A 310 31.32 -26.15 -13.38
CA GLN A 310 31.94 -25.46 -14.52
C GLN A 310 33.36 -24.99 -14.14
N VAL A 311 34.27 -25.89 -14.02
CA VAL A 311 35.73 -25.67 -14.11
C VAL A 311 36.30 -26.76 -15.01
#